data_a13edb76b9fe1b71cdbe3c9304ad3a16
#
_entry.id   a13edb76b9fe1b71cdbe3c9304ad3a16
#
_cell.length_a   1.000
_cell.length_b   1.000
_cell.length_c   1.000
_cell.angle_alpha   90.00
_cell.angle_beta   90.00
_cell.angle_gamma   90.00
#
_symmetry.space_group_name_H-M   'P 1'
#
loop_
_entity.id
_entity.type
_entity.pdbx_description
1 polymer ?
#
loop_
_entity_poly.entity_id
_entity_poly.type
_entity_poly.pdbx_seq_one_letter_code
_entity_poly.pdbx_strand_id
1 'polypeptide(L)'
;MAKGFKVKTVAPKVKAPEWDIDAIKARMKGKAIVFCLPGRGTSYIFLKNFVQLCFDMVQNGMSIQISQDYSSMVNFARCKVLGANVLRGPKQIPWDGKLTYDYQLWIDNDIVFDTNKFWQLCDLALPADGAEKEITAGWYATEDGSTTSIAHWLDEDDFRKNGVFEKLEYPWFAPKMQVFESGDVQDMCGEDVSFCLDAQEAGYEIWADPRIRVGQEKTRVI
;
A
#
# COMPACT_ATOMS: atom_id res chain seq x y z
N MET A 1 -44.08 -3.37 8.41
CA MET A 1 -43.76 -3.74 7.04
C MET A 1 -42.72 -2.74 6.52
N ALA A 2 -41.49 -3.13 6.49
CA ALA A 2 -40.36 -2.28 6.02
C ALA A 2 -40.31 -2.33 4.49
N LYS A 3 -40.46 -1.18 3.82
CA LYS A 3 -40.35 -1.07 2.37
C LYS A 3 -38.86 -1.20 1.99
N GLY A 4 -38.49 -2.29 1.32
CA GLY A 4 -37.17 -2.53 0.80
C GLY A 4 -36.76 -1.45 -0.22
N PHE A 5 -35.60 -0.84 0.00
CA PHE A 5 -34.92 0.05 -0.94
C PHE A 5 -34.45 -0.78 -2.14
N LYS A 6 -35.02 -0.59 -3.31
CA LYS A 6 -34.45 -1.10 -4.57
C LYS A 6 -33.41 -0.11 -5.07
N VAL A 7 -32.15 -0.42 -4.86
CA VAL A 7 -31.04 0.30 -5.50
C VAL A 7 -30.99 -0.15 -6.96
N LYS A 8 -31.41 0.72 -7.89
CA LYS A 8 -31.13 0.55 -9.32
C LYS A 8 -29.71 1.02 -9.58
N THR A 9 -28.75 0.10 -9.53
CA THR A 9 -27.41 0.33 -10.10
C THR A 9 -27.50 0.21 -11.62
N VAL A 10 -27.67 1.33 -12.30
CA VAL A 10 -27.36 1.43 -13.73
C VAL A 10 -25.97 2.04 -13.81
N ALA A 11 -24.96 1.20 -13.68
CA ALA A 11 -23.60 1.61 -14.07
C ALA A 11 -23.56 1.71 -15.61
N PRO A 12 -23.13 2.84 -16.19
CA PRO A 12 -22.86 2.88 -17.62
C PRO A 12 -21.74 1.86 -17.89
N LYS A 13 -21.94 0.99 -18.88
CA LYS A 13 -20.90 0.10 -19.41
C LYS A 13 -19.89 0.93 -20.22
N VAL A 14 -19.20 1.83 -19.58
CA VAL A 14 -17.98 2.39 -20.14
C VAL A 14 -16.93 1.30 -19.97
N LYS A 15 -16.47 0.71 -21.07
CA LYS A 15 -15.31 -0.20 -21.06
C LYS A 15 -14.16 0.61 -20.47
N ALA A 16 -13.70 0.27 -19.27
CA ALA A 16 -12.57 0.93 -18.68
C ALA A 16 -11.39 0.86 -19.67
N PRO A 17 -10.63 1.93 -19.89
CA PRO A 17 -9.51 1.90 -20.80
C PRO A 17 -8.58 0.74 -20.41
N GLU A 18 -8.15 0.00 -21.42
CA GLU A 18 -7.22 -1.10 -21.27
C GLU A 18 -5.84 -0.49 -20.94
N TRP A 19 -5.13 -1.04 -19.93
CA TRP A 19 -3.80 -0.54 -19.58
C TRP A 19 -2.79 -0.88 -20.68
N ASP A 20 -2.09 0.11 -21.16
CA ASP A 20 -0.94 -0.06 -22.04
C ASP A 20 0.31 -0.38 -21.16
N ILE A 21 0.51 -1.66 -20.91
CA ILE A 21 1.60 -2.17 -20.06
C ILE A 21 2.98 -1.77 -20.60
N ASP A 22 3.16 -1.73 -21.93
CA ASP A 22 4.44 -1.37 -22.55
C ASP A 22 4.73 0.13 -22.33
N ALA A 23 3.75 1.00 -22.46
CA ALA A 23 3.89 2.42 -22.14
C ALA A 23 4.18 2.64 -20.64
N ILE A 24 3.54 1.89 -19.75
CA ILE A 24 3.82 1.93 -18.30
C ILE A 24 5.27 1.50 -18.04
N LYS A 25 5.70 0.37 -18.59
CA LYS A 25 7.07 -0.13 -18.48
C LYS A 25 8.10 0.90 -18.97
N ALA A 26 7.81 1.59 -20.07
CA ALA A 26 8.70 2.62 -20.59
C ALA A 26 8.89 3.79 -19.60
N ARG A 27 7.82 4.23 -18.90
CA ARG A 27 7.91 5.28 -17.88
C ARG A 27 8.68 4.83 -16.63
N MET A 28 8.56 3.57 -16.25
CA MET A 28 9.23 2.99 -15.08
C MET A 28 10.69 2.61 -15.33
N LYS A 29 11.15 2.62 -16.57
CA LYS A 29 12.54 2.25 -16.91
C LYS A 29 13.55 3.15 -16.18
N GLY A 30 14.54 2.55 -15.54
CA GLY A 30 15.58 3.25 -14.79
C GLY A 30 15.18 3.63 -13.36
N LYS A 31 13.92 3.43 -12.97
CA LYS A 31 13.46 3.68 -11.60
C LYS A 31 13.99 2.62 -10.63
N ALA A 32 14.19 3.03 -9.39
CA ALA A 32 14.62 2.18 -8.29
C ALA A 32 13.46 1.94 -7.31
N ILE A 33 13.18 0.68 -7.02
CA ILE A 33 12.14 0.29 -6.04
C ILE A 33 12.77 -0.49 -4.90
N VAL A 34 12.36 -0.16 -3.67
CA VAL A 34 12.62 -0.99 -2.51
C VAL A 34 11.35 -1.74 -2.12
N PHE A 35 11.41 -3.06 -2.12
CA PHE A 35 10.36 -3.92 -1.58
C PHE A 35 10.45 -3.96 -0.06
N CYS A 36 9.38 -3.57 0.61
CA CYS A 36 9.21 -3.61 2.05
C CYS A 36 8.32 -4.81 2.40
N LEU A 37 8.92 -5.87 2.93
CA LEU A 37 8.27 -7.15 3.17
C LEU A 37 8.23 -7.45 4.68
N PRO A 38 7.20 -7.00 5.41
CA PRO A 38 7.06 -7.35 6.82
C PRO A 38 6.58 -8.80 6.95
N GLY A 39 7.28 -9.61 7.73
CA GLY A 39 6.83 -10.98 7.97
C GLY A 39 7.94 -12.00 8.10
N ARG A 40 7.58 -13.20 8.54
CA ARG A 40 8.48 -14.35 8.83
C ARG A 40 8.73 -15.24 7.64
N GLY A 41 7.75 -15.37 6.79
CA GLY A 41 7.77 -16.30 5.67
C GLY A 41 6.59 -16.00 4.76
N THR A 42 6.52 -16.73 3.67
CA THR A 42 5.49 -16.51 2.65
C THR A 42 5.06 -17.84 2.02
N SER A 43 3.95 -17.81 1.29
CA SER A 43 3.49 -18.96 0.52
C SER A 43 4.33 -19.16 -0.75
N TYR A 44 4.28 -20.37 -1.32
CA TYR A 44 4.87 -20.63 -2.63
C TYR A 44 4.18 -19.84 -3.76
N ILE A 45 2.90 -19.49 -3.60
CA ILE A 45 2.17 -18.65 -4.56
C ILE A 45 2.76 -17.25 -4.56
N PHE A 46 2.92 -16.65 -3.38
CA PHE A 46 3.58 -15.37 -3.24
C PHE A 46 5.01 -15.41 -3.81
N LEU A 47 5.82 -16.38 -3.39
CA LEU A 47 7.20 -16.51 -3.83
C LEU A 47 7.32 -16.59 -5.35
N LYS A 48 6.49 -17.42 -6.01
CA LYS A 48 6.46 -17.54 -7.47
C LYS A 48 6.16 -16.20 -8.14
N ASN A 49 5.10 -15.51 -7.69
CA ASN A 49 4.67 -14.24 -8.26
C ASN A 49 5.70 -13.14 -8.02
N PHE A 50 6.29 -13.10 -6.83
CA PHE A 50 7.33 -12.15 -6.47
C PHE A 50 8.60 -12.32 -7.30
N VAL A 51 9.08 -13.55 -7.46
CA VAL A 51 10.24 -13.84 -8.30
C VAL A 51 9.97 -13.48 -9.76
N GLN A 52 8.78 -13.82 -10.28
CA GLN A 52 8.38 -13.44 -11.64
C GLN A 52 8.38 -11.91 -11.82
N LEU A 53 7.83 -11.18 -10.84
CA LEU A 53 7.85 -9.72 -10.83
C LEU A 53 9.28 -9.16 -10.83
N CYS A 54 10.16 -9.68 -9.97
CA CYS A 54 11.55 -9.24 -9.91
C CYS A 54 12.26 -9.41 -11.26
N PHE A 55 12.06 -10.55 -11.93
CA PHE A 55 12.62 -10.77 -13.27
C PHE A 55 12.08 -9.77 -14.29
N ASP A 56 10.78 -9.55 -14.33
CA ASP A 56 10.16 -8.61 -15.26
C ASP A 56 10.67 -7.17 -15.06
N MET A 57 10.79 -6.73 -13.80
CA MET A 57 11.33 -5.41 -13.46
C MET A 57 12.78 -5.25 -13.88
N VAL A 58 13.65 -6.22 -13.58
CA VAL A 58 15.07 -6.18 -13.97
C VAL A 58 15.24 -6.20 -15.48
N GLN A 59 14.46 -7.02 -16.20
CA GLN A 59 14.44 -7.04 -17.66
C GLN A 59 13.98 -5.69 -18.23
N ASN A 60 13.11 -4.98 -17.55
CA ASN A 60 12.69 -3.62 -17.90
C ASN A 60 13.75 -2.54 -17.57
N GLY A 61 14.88 -2.91 -16.98
CA GLY A 61 15.95 -1.99 -16.61
C GLY A 61 15.69 -1.20 -15.33
N MET A 62 14.82 -1.69 -14.45
CA MET A 62 14.61 -1.15 -13.11
C MET A 62 15.63 -1.70 -12.12
N SER A 63 15.92 -0.94 -11.08
CA SER A 63 16.70 -1.39 -9.92
C SER A 63 15.76 -1.83 -8.81
N ILE A 64 16.06 -2.98 -8.21
CA ILE A 64 15.28 -3.51 -7.09
C ILE A 64 16.15 -3.72 -5.86
N GLN A 65 15.59 -3.43 -4.72
CA GLN A 65 16.17 -3.73 -3.40
C GLN A 65 15.08 -4.37 -2.55
N ILE A 66 15.48 -5.22 -1.61
CA ILE A 66 14.54 -5.95 -0.77
C ILE A 66 14.91 -5.68 0.68
N SER A 67 13.97 -5.13 1.44
CA SER A 67 14.06 -4.99 2.88
C SER A 67 13.00 -5.84 3.55
N GLN A 68 13.45 -6.77 4.40
CA GLN A 68 12.58 -7.71 5.09
C GLN A 68 12.98 -7.77 6.57
N ASP A 69 12.01 -7.72 7.44
CA ASP A 69 12.19 -7.99 8.87
C ASP A 69 10.90 -8.53 9.48
N TYR A 70 11.02 -8.99 10.70
CA TYR A 70 9.91 -9.60 11.45
C TYR A 70 9.86 -9.09 12.88
N SER A 71 8.62 -8.98 13.37
CA SER A 71 8.29 -8.84 14.79
C SER A 71 6.98 -9.58 15.07
N SER A 72 6.76 -9.95 16.31
CA SER A 72 5.44 -10.49 16.75
C SER A 72 4.32 -9.46 16.68
N MET A 73 4.67 -8.18 16.68
CA MET A 73 3.76 -7.06 16.46
C MET A 73 4.04 -6.44 15.11
N VAL A 74 3.02 -6.35 14.27
CA VAL A 74 3.14 -5.94 12.87
C VAL A 74 3.65 -4.50 12.71
N ASN A 75 3.22 -3.56 13.57
CA ASN A 75 3.71 -2.20 13.60
C ASN A 75 5.24 -2.12 13.82
N PHE A 76 5.78 -2.94 14.71
CA PHE A 76 7.23 -3.03 14.88
C PHE A 76 7.92 -3.74 13.72
N ALA A 77 7.29 -4.76 13.11
CA ALA A 77 7.82 -5.38 11.91
C ALA A 77 7.98 -4.35 10.78
N ARG A 78 6.96 -3.53 10.54
CA ARG A 78 7.01 -2.46 9.52
C ARG A 78 8.10 -1.43 9.82
N CYS A 79 8.24 -0.97 11.07
CA CYS A 79 9.32 -0.06 11.44
C CYS A 79 10.70 -0.69 11.22
N LYS A 80 10.89 -1.97 11.56
CA LYS A 80 12.16 -2.68 11.37
C LYS A 80 12.50 -2.87 9.89
N VAL A 81 11.52 -3.11 9.04
CA VAL A 81 11.70 -3.15 7.58
C VAL A 81 12.30 -1.84 7.06
N LEU A 82 11.98 -0.70 7.67
CA LEU A 82 12.60 0.59 7.38
C LEU A 82 13.95 0.79 8.08
N GLY A 83 14.51 -0.22 8.72
CA GLY A 83 15.78 -0.16 9.43
C GLY A 83 15.71 0.52 10.80
N ALA A 84 14.52 0.71 11.37
CA ALA A 84 14.36 1.33 12.68
C ALA A 84 14.90 0.45 13.81
N ASN A 85 15.42 1.11 14.83
CA ASN A 85 15.88 0.48 16.05
C ASN A 85 15.37 1.27 17.26
N VAL A 86 14.64 0.60 18.15
CA VAL A 86 14.04 1.19 19.35
C VAL A 86 15.05 1.93 20.24
N LEU A 87 16.32 1.56 20.18
CA LEU A 87 17.38 2.18 20.98
C LEU A 87 17.88 3.53 20.44
N ARG A 88 17.45 3.92 19.23
CA ARG A 88 17.92 5.17 18.58
C ARG A 88 17.01 6.38 18.85
N GLY A 89 15.91 6.19 19.57
CA GLY A 89 14.95 7.26 19.87
C GLY A 89 14.07 7.66 18.68
N PRO A 90 13.26 8.73 18.81
CA PRO A 90 12.22 9.06 17.83
C PRO A 90 12.74 9.70 16.52
N LYS A 91 13.89 10.34 16.53
CA LYS A 91 14.44 11.02 15.35
C LYS A 91 15.21 10.07 14.45
N GLN A 92 14.49 9.14 13.84
CA GLN A 92 15.05 8.20 12.88
C GLN A 92 14.51 8.49 11.48
N ILE A 93 15.30 8.18 10.47
CA ILE A 93 14.90 8.19 9.07
C ILE A 93 15.06 6.78 8.49
N PRO A 94 14.25 6.38 7.51
CA PRO A 94 14.36 5.06 6.90
C PRO A 94 15.78 4.75 6.44
N TRP A 95 16.29 3.57 6.81
CA TRP A 95 17.64 3.06 6.49
C TRP A 95 18.78 4.04 6.75
N ASP A 96 18.64 4.93 7.73
CA ASP A 96 19.59 6.01 8.05
C ASP A 96 19.91 6.94 6.87
N GLY A 97 18.99 7.07 5.91
CA GLY A 97 19.18 7.84 4.68
C GLY A 97 20.23 7.25 3.72
N LYS A 98 20.65 5.99 3.92
CA LYS A 98 21.69 5.35 3.11
C LYS A 98 21.17 4.68 1.84
N LEU A 99 19.88 4.48 1.75
CA LEU A 99 19.24 3.80 0.64
C LEU A 99 18.68 4.83 -0.35
N THR A 100 19.04 4.70 -1.61
CA THR A 100 18.48 5.54 -2.70
C THR A 100 17.44 4.74 -3.47
N TYR A 101 16.24 5.27 -3.59
CA TYR A 101 15.12 4.67 -4.30
C TYR A 101 14.17 5.77 -4.79
N ASP A 102 13.36 5.45 -5.81
CA ASP A 102 12.25 6.32 -6.26
C ASP A 102 10.96 5.95 -5.52
N TYR A 103 10.72 4.65 -5.30
CA TYR A 103 9.48 4.15 -4.70
C TYR A 103 9.73 3.08 -3.63
N GLN A 104 8.87 3.08 -2.61
CA GLN A 104 8.73 1.96 -1.68
C GLN A 104 7.49 1.15 -2.05
N LEU A 105 7.62 -0.17 -2.17
CA LEU A 105 6.48 -1.06 -2.39
C LEU A 105 6.31 -2.00 -1.20
N TRP A 106 5.26 -1.77 -0.44
CA TRP A 106 4.88 -2.58 0.69
C TRP A 106 3.99 -3.73 0.26
N ILE A 107 4.36 -4.96 0.59
CA ILE A 107 3.56 -6.15 0.28
C ILE A 107 3.57 -7.05 1.50
N ASP A 108 2.42 -7.27 2.12
CA ASP A 108 2.27 -8.25 3.18
C ASP A 108 2.40 -9.67 2.60
N ASN A 109 2.91 -10.58 3.40
CA ASN A 109 3.32 -11.91 2.97
C ASN A 109 2.16 -12.86 2.60
N ASP A 110 0.94 -12.45 2.79
CA ASP A 110 -0.30 -13.15 2.44
C ASP A 110 -1.04 -12.55 1.23
N ILE A 111 -0.45 -11.53 0.58
CA ILE A 111 -1.04 -10.90 -0.60
C ILE A 111 -0.79 -11.73 -1.86
N VAL A 112 -1.84 -12.00 -2.61
CA VAL A 112 -1.78 -12.67 -3.91
C VAL A 112 -1.96 -11.65 -5.03
N PHE A 113 -0.95 -11.53 -5.86
CA PHE A 113 -0.92 -10.58 -6.97
C PHE A 113 -0.30 -11.22 -8.22
N ASP A 114 -0.45 -10.59 -9.35
CA ASP A 114 0.28 -10.89 -10.58
C ASP A 114 1.09 -9.68 -11.05
N THR A 115 1.98 -9.91 -12.01
CA THR A 115 2.85 -8.86 -12.55
C THR A 115 2.07 -7.70 -13.17
N ASN A 116 0.91 -7.96 -13.77
CA ASN A 116 0.08 -6.92 -14.37
C ASN A 116 -0.49 -5.98 -13.30
N LYS A 117 -0.87 -6.51 -12.12
CA LYS A 117 -1.33 -5.69 -11.00
C LYS A 117 -0.27 -4.71 -10.51
N PHE A 118 0.98 -5.14 -10.49
CA PHE A 118 2.09 -4.25 -10.20
C PHE A 118 2.21 -3.11 -11.22
N TRP A 119 2.18 -3.42 -12.53
CA TRP A 119 2.27 -2.38 -13.55
C TRP A 119 1.07 -1.41 -13.52
N GLN A 120 -0.12 -1.92 -13.24
CA GLN A 120 -1.30 -1.07 -13.03
C GLN A 120 -1.12 -0.14 -11.82
N LEU A 121 -0.52 -0.61 -10.73
CA LEU A 121 -0.18 0.22 -9.58
C LEU A 121 0.87 1.29 -9.93
N CYS A 122 1.86 0.95 -10.76
CA CYS A 122 2.82 1.91 -11.28
C CYS A 122 2.15 2.99 -12.14
N ASP A 123 1.16 2.65 -12.96
CA ASP A 123 0.39 3.63 -13.74
C ASP A 123 -0.42 4.58 -12.86
N LEU A 124 -0.95 4.06 -11.74
CA LEU A 124 -1.63 4.90 -10.77
C LEU A 124 -0.65 5.87 -10.08
N ALA A 125 0.54 5.39 -9.71
CA ALA A 125 1.56 6.19 -9.03
C ALA A 125 2.20 7.24 -9.96
N LEU A 126 2.50 6.85 -11.22
CA LEU A 126 3.11 7.69 -12.23
C LEU A 126 2.30 7.62 -13.52
N PRO A 127 1.16 8.31 -13.62
CA PRO A 127 0.32 8.29 -14.81
C PRO A 127 0.96 8.99 -16.00
N ALA A 128 0.39 8.79 -17.19
CA ALA A 128 0.95 9.29 -18.45
C ALA A 128 1.01 10.83 -18.55
N ASP A 129 0.16 11.53 -17.81
CA ASP A 129 0.15 13.01 -17.72
C ASP A 129 1.22 13.57 -16.79
N GLY A 130 1.96 12.70 -16.07
CA GLY A 130 3.01 13.10 -15.14
C GLY A 130 2.51 13.60 -13.77
N ALA A 131 1.22 13.48 -13.48
CA ALA A 131 0.66 13.80 -12.17
C ALA A 131 1.01 12.71 -11.15
N GLU A 132 2.26 12.68 -10.71
CA GLU A 132 2.78 11.69 -9.76
C GLU A 132 2.01 11.73 -8.44
N LYS A 133 1.67 10.54 -7.91
CA LYS A 133 0.93 10.37 -6.65
C LYS A 133 1.84 9.75 -5.60
N GLU A 134 1.86 10.36 -4.43
CA GLU A 134 2.79 9.99 -3.37
C GLU A 134 2.46 8.63 -2.74
N ILE A 135 1.16 8.37 -2.50
CA ILE A 135 0.72 7.13 -1.89
C ILE A 135 -0.36 6.48 -2.74
N THR A 136 -0.12 5.27 -3.22
CA THR A 136 -1.07 4.49 -4.00
C THR A 136 -1.23 3.09 -3.44
N ALA A 137 -2.43 2.52 -3.52
CA ALA A 137 -2.72 1.21 -3.00
C ALA A 137 -3.54 0.35 -3.98
N GLY A 138 -3.26 -0.94 -4.00
CA GLY A 138 -4.20 -1.97 -4.42
C GLY A 138 -5.18 -2.27 -3.29
N TRP A 139 -6.23 -3.03 -3.57
CA TRP A 139 -7.23 -3.40 -2.57
C TRP A 139 -7.58 -4.88 -2.64
N TYR A 140 -8.09 -5.41 -1.56
CA TYR A 140 -8.64 -6.76 -1.49
C TYR A 140 -9.97 -6.78 -0.72
N ALA A 141 -10.78 -7.78 -0.97
CA ALA A 141 -12.00 -8.03 -0.19
C ALA A 141 -11.66 -8.92 1.01
N THR A 142 -12.34 -8.69 2.12
CA THR A 142 -12.29 -9.60 3.28
C THR A 142 -12.81 -10.99 2.92
N GLU A 143 -12.55 -11.99 3.76
CA GLU A 143 -12.85 -13.40 3.50
C GLU A 143 -14.32 -13.65 3.13
N ASP A 144 -15.24 -12.94 3.78
CA ASP A 144 -16.68 -13.03 3.54
C ASP A 144 -17.18 -12.17 2.36
N GLY A 145 -16.27 -11.35 1.77
CA GLY A 145 -16.60 -10.43 0.70
C GLY A 145 -17.49 -9.25 1.11
N SER A 146 -17.76 -9.08 2.40
CA SER A 146 -18.66 -8.04 2.91
C SER A 146 -17.99 -6.67 3.03
N THR A 147 -16.67 -6.65 3.22
CA THR A 147 -15.88 -5.44 3.39
C THR A 147 -14.63 -5.47 2.49
N THR A 148 -13.99 -4.31 2.36
CA THR A 148 -12.76 -4.14 1.60
C THR A 148 -11.69 -3.50 2.47
N SER A 149 -10.42 -3.61 2.05
CA SER A 149 -9.30 -2.95 2.72
C SER A 149 -9.31 -1.42 2.58
N ILE A 150 -10.22 -0.86 1.80
CA ILE A 150 -10.38 0.59 1.60
C ILE A 150 -11.59 1.07 2.40
N ALA A 151 -11.34 1.93 3.38
CA ALA A 151 -12.39 2.43 4.28
C ALA A 151 -13.13 3.67 3.78
N HIS A 152 -12.48 4.55 3.02
CA HIS A 152 -13.06 5.81 2.54
C HIS A 152 -12.55 6.22 1.16
N TRP A 153 -13.42 6.90 0.40
CA TRP A 153 -13.11 7.61 -0.83
C TRP A 153 -13.00 9.10 -0.49
N LEU A 154 -11.87 9.72 -0.77
CA LEU A 154 -11.64 11.14 -0.50
C LEU A 154 -11.62 11.95 -1.79
N ASP A 155 -12.05 13.22 -1.72
CA ASP A 155 -12.03 14.18 -2.80
C ASP A 155 -10.63 14.74 -3.09
N GLU A 156 -10.39 15.15 -4.33
CA GLU A 156 -9.08 15.33 -4.98
C GLU A 156 -8.23 16.55 -4.56
N ASP A 157 -8.68 17.48 -3.71
CA ASP A 157 -8.08 18.82 -3.68
C ASP A 157 -6.97 19.11 -2.63
N ASP A 158 -6.63 18.21 -1.70
CA ASP A 158 -5.80 18.60 -0.54
C ASP A 158 -4.38 18.00 -0.42
N PHE A 159 -3.80 17.49 -1.49
CA PHE A 159 -2.62 16.63 -1.37
C PHE A 159 -1.36 17.05 -2.13
N ARG A 160 -0.49 17.72 -1.63
CA ARG A 160 0.89 17.84 -2.10
C ARG A 160 1.84 18.36 -1.03
N LYS A 161 2.83 17.58 -0.63
CA LYS A 161 4.28 17.92 -0.59
C LYS A 161 5.08 17.15 0.46
N ASN A 162 6.20 16.57 0.02
CA ASN A 162 7.41 16.12 0.76
C ASN A 162 7.28 14.82 1.57
N GLY A 163 8.23 13.93 1.41
CA GLY A 163 8.34 12.57 1.95
C GLY A 163 7.65 12.31 3.29
N VAL A 164 6.68 11.38 3.30
CA VAL A 164 5.85 11.07 4.48
C VAL A 164 6.71 10.87 5.74
N PHE A 165 7.81 10.15 5.60
CA PHE A 165 8.66 9.81 6.73
C PHE A 165 9.56 10.94 7.24
N GLU A 166 9.70 12.04 6.49
CA GLU A 166 10.39 13.24 6.97
C GLU A 166 9.55 14.04 7.96
N LYS A 167 8.22 13.93 7.85
CA LYS A 167 7.26 14.64 8.70
C LYS A 167 6.76 13.80 9.87
N LEU A 168 6.83 12.47 9.75
CA LEU A 168 6.35 11.56 10.78
C LEU A 168 7.49 11.18 11.73
N GLU A 169 7.23 11.26 13.03
CA GLU A 169 8.14 10.75 14.05
C GLU A 169 7.97 9.23 14.22
N TYR A 170 9.09 8.54 14.51
CA TYR A 170 9.05 7.14 14.92
C TYR A 170 8.27 7.00 16.26
N PRO A 171 7.41 6.00 16.41
CA PRO A 171 7.13 4.88 15.50
C PRO A 171 6.09 5.19 14.42
N TRP A 172 6.49 5.12 13.15
CA TRP A 172 5.68 5.51 11.98
C TRP A 172 4.39 4.70 11.78
N PHE A 173 4.29 3.54 12.37
CA PHE A 173 3.13 2.66 12.30
C PHE A 173 2.54 2.38 13.69
N ALA A 174 2.56 3.37 14.58
CA ALA A 174 1.98 3.22 15.91
C ALA A 174 0.45 3.14 15.85
N PRO A 175 -0.18 2.12 16.43
CA PRO A 175 -1.63 2.12 16.57
C PRO A 175 -2.12 3.33 17.35
N LYS A 176 -3.19 3.96 16.88
CA LYS A 176 -3.81 5.13 17.52
C LYS A 176 -5.16 4.78 18.14
N MET A 177 -5.47 5.41 19.24
CA MET A 177 -6.83 5.43 19.78
C MET A 177 -7.66 6.46 19.01
N GLN A 178 -8.79 6.02 18.47
CA GLN A 178 -9.75 6.88 17.80
C GLN A 178 -10.97 7.09 18.70
N VAL A 179 -11.36 8.35 18.88
CA VAL A 179 -12.59 8.71 19.61
C VAL A 179 -13.69 8.92 18.57
N PHE A 180 -14.81 8.23 18.73
CA PHE A 180 -15.98 8.46 17.89
C PHE A 180 -16.61 9.83 18.19
N GLU A 181 -17.35 10.39 17.22
CA GLU A 181 -18.02 11.70 17.38
C GLU A 181 -18.96 11.77 18.60
N SER A 182 -19.51 10.63 19.04
CA SER A 182 -20.28 10.53 20.28
C SER A 182 -19.46 10.82 21.54
N GLY A 183 -18.13 10.71 21.47
CA GLY A 183 -17.24 10.87 22.63
C GLY A 183 -17.24 9.71 23.63
N ASP A 184 -18.14 8.73 23.45
CA ASP A 184 -18.38 7.68 24.46
C ASP A 184 -17.59 6.40 24.23
N VAL A 185 -17.13 6.17 23.00
CA VAL A 185 -16.44 4.94 22.61
C VAL A 185 -15.11 5.28 21.96
N GLN A 186 -14.06 4.62 22.43
CA GLN A 186 -12.74 4.67 21.81
C GLN A 186 -12.45 3.30 21.20
N ASP A 187 -11.92 3.29 19.99
CA ASP A 187 -11.40 2.08 19.35
C ASP A 187 -9.96 2.31 18.91
N MET A 188 -9.22 1.22 18.75
CA MET A 188 -7.83 1.28 18.34
C MET A 188 -7.74 1.03 16.84
N CYS A 189 -7.28 2.02 16.10
CA CYS A 189 -6.93 1.83 14.70
C CYS A 189 -5.73 0.89 14.57
N GLY A 190 -5.81 -0.05 13.64
CA GLY A 190 -4.64 -0.83 13.23
C GLY A 190 -3.51 0.05 12.72
N GLU A 191 -2.31 -0.51 12.62
CA GLU A 191 -1.10 0.25 12.26
C GLU A 191 -1.14 0.83 10.85
N ASP A 192 -1.82 0.16 9.92
CA ASP A 192 -2.00 0.60 8.54
C ASP A 192 -2.98 1.78 8.44
N VAL A 193 -4.10 1.71 9.16
CA VAL A 193 -5.06 2.82 9.25
C VAL A 193 -4.43 4.02 9.96
N SER A 194 -3.71 3.78 11.05
CA SER A 194 -3.01 4.84 11.78
C SER A 194 -1.97 5.55 10.92
N PHE A 195 -1.19 4.80 10.14
CA PHE A 195 -0.25 5.37 9.17
C PHE A 195 -0.96 6.23 8.11
N CYS A 196 -2.10 5.76 7.60
CA CYS A 196 -2.89 6.52 6.63
C CYS A 196 -3.41 7.83 7.22
N LEU A 197 -3.86 7.81 8.47
CA LEU A 197 -4.31 9.03 9.18
C LEU A 197 -3.14 10.00 9.40
N ASP A 198 -1.97 9.49 9.84
CA ASP A 198 -0.78 10.31 10.02
C ASP A 198 -0.31 10.94 8.70
N ALA A 199 -0.33 10.15 7.62
CA ALA A 199 0.00 10.64 6.29
C ALA A 199 -0.95 11.76 5.86
N GLN A 200 -2.26 11.61 6.08
CA GLN A 200 -3.26 12.62 5.78
C GLN A 200 -3.05 13.90 6.64
N GLU A 201 -2.82 13.75 7.94
CA GLU A 201 -2.50 14.89 8.82
C GLU A 201 -1.22 15.61 8.38
N ALA A 202 -0.25 14.89 7.81
CA ALA A 202 0.97 15.46 7.25
C ALA A 202 0.78 16.09 5.87
N GLY A 203 -0.41 15.96 5.28
CA GLY A 203 -0.80 16.55 4.01
C GLY A 203 -0.56 15.65 2.79
N TYR A 204 -0.60 14.32 2.94
CA TYR A 204 -0.47 13.35 1.83
C TYR A 204 -1.81 12.76 1.43
N GLU A 205 -1.98 12.42 0.14
CA GLU A 205 -3.15 11.72 -0.41
C GLU A 205 -2.89 10.23 -0.57
N ILE A 206 -3.91 9.46 -0.34
CA ILE A 206 -3.87 8.03 -0.52
C ILE A 206 -4.81 7.68 -1.66
N TRP A 207 -4.26 7.16 -2.73
CA TRP A 207 -4.97 6.84 -3.94
C TRP A 207 -5.16 5.34 -4.08
N ALA A 208 -6.36 4.91 -4.44
CA ALA A 208 -6.65 3.53 -4.77
C ALA A 208 -7.52 3.45 -6.02
N ASP A 209 -7.14 2.60 -6.96
CA ASP A 209 -7.95 2.32 -8.15
C ASP A 209 -8.75 1.03 -7.92
N PRO A 210 -10.09 1.06 -7.99
CA PRO A 210 -10.93 -0.12 -7.76
C PRO A 210 -10.70 -1.26 -8.76
N ARG A 211 -10.00 -1.00 -9.86
CA ARG A 211 -9.60 -2.00 -10.85
C ARG A 211 -8.34 -2.78 -10.43
N ILE A 212 -7.54 -2.25 -9.49
CA ILE A 212 -6.31 -2.89 -8.99
C ILE A 212 -6.65 -3.77 -7.78
N ARG A 213 -7.42 -4.81 -8.04
CA ARG A 213 -7.77 -5.79 -7.01
C ARG A 213 -6.71 -6.88 -6.91
N VAL A 214 -6.22 -7.12 -5.71
CA VAL A 214 -5.33 -8.24 -5.35
C VAL A 214 -6.08 -9.26 -4.50
N GLY A 215 -5.50 -10.44 -4.30
CA GLY A 215 -6.01 -11.45 -3.38
C GLY A 215 -5.30 -11.40 -2.03
N GLN A 216 -5.89 -12.03 -1.03
CA GLN A 216 -5.26 -12.30 0.26
C GLN A 216 -5.40 -13.79 0.59
N GLU A 217 -4.30 -14.44 0.97
CA GLU A 217 -4.33 -15.82 1.46
C GLU A 217 -4.69 -15.83 2.94
N LYS A 218 -5.65 -16.69 3.30
CA LYS A 218 -5.97 -16.97 4.70
C LYS A 218 -5.68 -18.43 4.99
N THR A 219 -4.77 -18.70 5.90
CA THR A 219 -4.53 -20.06 6.39
C THR A 219 -5.58 -20.39 7.43
N ARG A 220 -6.48 -21.33 7.13
CA ARG A 220 -7.37 -21.90 8.15
C ARG A 220 -6.63 -23.03 8.87
N VAL A 221 -6.51 -22.92 10.17
CA VAL A 221 -6.18 -24.08 11.01
C VAL A 221 -7.47 -24.87 11.16
N ILE A 222 -7.50 -26.08 10.57
CA ILE A 222 -8.61 -27.04 10.68
C ILE A 222 -8.38 -27.91 11.90
#